data_b783bff141bf1e8f5eb8389558bee2fe
#
_entry.id   b783bff141bf1e8f5eb8389558bee2fe
#
_cell.length_a   1.000
_cell.length_b   1.000
_cell.length_c   1.000
_cell.angle_alpha   90.00
_cell.angle_beta   90.00
_cell.angle_gamma   90.00
#
_symmetry.space_group_name_H-M   'P 1'
#
loop_
_entity.id
_entity.type
_entity.pdbx_description
1 polymer ?
#
loop_
_entity_poly.entity_id
_entity_poly.type
_entity_poly.pdbx_seq_one_letter_code
_entity_poly.pdbx_strand_id
1 'polypeptide(L)'
;MDVLIVDDSAAIRKILQRVLRQADVQLNLVYEAGDGAEALVVLSKQKVDLILSDINMPNMDGLELLGKLKADAALKNVPVIMVSTEGSQTKVLEAVQLGAAGYVRKPFTPDQIKEKLAGLF
;
A
#
# COMPACT_ATOMS: atom_id res chain seq x y z
N MET A 1 -7.97 10.76 -6.44
CA MET A 1 -8.19 9.51 -5.71
C MET A 1 -7.80 9.67 -4.25
N ASP A 2 -8.41 8.88 -3.38
CA ASP A 2 -8.07 8.83 -1.96
C ASP A 2 -7.16 7.64 -1.72
N VAL A 3 -6.06 7.86 -1.02
CA VAL A 3 -5.00 6.87 -0.83
C VAL A 3 -4.71 6.67 0.66
N LEU A 4 -4.50 5.42 1.06
CA LEU A 4 -3.99 5.08 2.38
C LEU A 4 -2.54 4.61 2.23
N ILE A 5 -1.63 5.20 2.98
CA ILE A 5 -0.22 4.81 3.01
C ILE A 5 0.07 4.18 4.37
N VAL A 6 0.54 2.94 4.35
CA VAL A 6 0.82 2.16 5.56
C VAL A 6 2.32 1.84 5.61
N ASP A 7 3.00 2.42 6.58
CA ASP A 7 4.44 2.21 6.81
C ASP A 7 4.74 2.70 8.22
N ASP A 8 5.58 1.98 8.96
CA ASP A 8 5.94 2.35 10.32
C ASP A 8 6.88 3.56 10.39
N SER A 9 7.45 3.97 9.26
CA SER A 9 8.28 5.17 9.16
C SER A 9 7.47 6.36 8.66
N ALA A 10 7.30 7.37 9.50
CA ALA A 10 6.65 8.62 9.11
C ALA A 10 7.39 9.31 7.95
N ALA A 11 8.72 9.22 7.92
CA ALA A 11 9.53 9.79 6.85
C ALA A 11 9.22 9.12 5.51
N ILE A 12 9.11 7.79 5.50
CA ILE A 12 8.76 7.05 4.28
C ILE A 12 7.36 7.40 3.81
N ARG A 13 6.41 7.53 4.73
CA ARG A 13 5.05 7.94 4.35
C ARG A 13 5.03 9.29 3.64
N LYS A 14 5.84 10.25 4.10
CA LYS A 14 5.96 11.57 3.45
C LYS A 14 6.62 11.47 2.07
N ILE A 15 7.63 10.62 1.95
CA ILE A 15 8.30 10.37 0.66
C ILE A 15 7.32 9.77 -0.33
N LEU A 16 6.51 8.80 0.09
CA LEU A 16 5.50 8.17 -0.76
C LEU A 16 4.47 9.18 -1.26
N GLN A 17 4.02 10.09 -0.40
CA GLN A 17 3.10 11.15 -0.82
C GLN A 17 3.72 12.04 -1.89
N ARG A 18 4.98 12.41 -1.71
CA ARG A 18 5.71 13.24 -2.69
C ARG A 18 5.86 12.50 -4.02
N VAL A 19 6.22 11.22 -3.96
CA VAL A 19 6.38 10.40 -5.17
C VAL A 19 5.06 10.25 -5.93
N LEU A 20 3.95 10.07 -5.23
CA LEU A 20 2.65 9.99 -5.88
C LEU A 20 2.30 11.29 -6.62
N ARG A 21 2.61 12.44 -6.02
CA ARG A 21 2.40 13.74 -6.68
C ARG A 21 3.30 13.90 -7.90
N GLN A 22 4.55 13.47 -7.80
CA GLN A 22 5.50 13.53 -8.92
C GLN A 22 5.13 12.56 -10.04
N ALA A 23 4.38 11.51 -9.73
CA ALA A 23 3.91 10.54 -10.71
C ALA A 23 2.63 10.97 -11.44
N ASP A 24 2.23 12.22 -11.27
CA ASP A 24 1.02 12.79 -11.86
C ASP A 24 -0.27 12.09 -11.39
N VAL A 25 -0.23 11.48 -10.22
CA VAL A 25 -1.41 10.89 -9.61
C VAL A 25 -2.25 12.01 -9.00
N GLN A 26 -3.50 12.10 -9.39
CA GLN A 26 -4.41 13.11 -8.86
C GLN A 26 -4.88 12.70 -7.46
N LEU A 27 -4.14 13.15 -6.44
CA LEU A 27 -4.46 12.87 -5.06
C LEU A 27 -5.52 13.82 -4.54
N ASN A 28 -6.54 13.26 -3.90
CA ASN A 28 -7.53 14.02 -3.18
C ASN A 28 -7.19 13.99 -1.70
N LEU A 29 -7.46 12.89 -1.01
CA LEU A 29 -7.11 12.73 0.40
C LEU A 29 -6.04 11.66 0.55
N VAL A 30 -5.10 11.89 1.46
CA VAL A 30 -4.06 10.92 1.81
C VAL A 30 -4.17 10.62 3.30
N TYR A 31 -4.45 9.35 3.60
CA TYR A 31 -4.47 8.85 4.98
C TYR A 31 -3.18 8.12 5.26
N GLU A 32 -2.76 8.10 6.52
CA GLU A 32 -1.54 7.43 6.95
C GLU A 32 -1.82 6.48 8.10
N ALA A 33 -1.10 5.36 8.12
CA ALA A 33 -1.14 4.40 9.22
C ALA A 33 0.28 3.87 9.46
N GLY A 34 0.60 3.60 10.72
CA GLY A 34 1.93 3.11 11.11
C GLY A 34 2.05 1.59 11.10
N ASP A 35 0.95 0.87 11.03
CA ASP A 35 0.92 -0.60 10.94
C ASP A 35 -0.43 -1.07 10.41
N GLY A 36 -0.56 -2.40 10.26
CA GLY A 36 -1.80 -2.97 9.73
C GLY A 36 -3.02 -2.76 10.62
N ALA A 37 -2.83 -2.74 11.94
CA ALA A 37 -3.93 -2.52 12.87
C ALA A 37 -4.49 -1.10 12.74
N GLU A 38 -3.62 -0.09 12.67
CA GLU A 38 -4.03 1.29 12.43
C GLU A 38 -4.71 1.44 11.06
N ALA A 39 -4.18 0.73 10.05
CA ALA A 39 -4.77 0.75 8.71
C ALA A 39 -6.23 0.29 8.74
N LEU A 40 -6.52 -0.79 9.46
CA LEU A 40 -7.88 -1.30 9.58
C LEU A 40 -8.80 -0.29 10.28
N VAL A 41 -8.29 0.43 11.27
CA VAL A 41 -9.07 1.49 11.95
C VAL A 41 -9.41 2.61 10.96
N VAL A 42 -8.45 3.05 10.16
CA VAL A 42 -8.71 4.08 9.13
C VAL A 42 -9.76 3.59 8.14
N LEU A 43 -9.62 2.36 7.65
CA LEU A 43 -10.53 1.79 6.66
C LEU A 43 -11.93 1.52 7.19
N SER A 44 -12.09 1.41 8.50
CA SER A 44 -13.41 1.30 9.12
C SER A 44 -14.21 2.61 9.06
N LYS A 45 -13.54 3.73 8.85
CA LYS A 45 -14.13 5.07 8.87
C LYS A 45 -14.06 5.78 7.53
N GLN A 46 -13.07 5.45 6.69
CA GLN A 46 -12.79 6.16 5.46
C GLN A 46 -12.71 5.19 4.27
N LYS A 47 -13.25 5.60 3.14
CA LYS A 47 -13.11 4.85 1.89
C LYS A 47 -11.88 5.35 1.15
N VAL A 48 -11.11 4.42 0.59
CA VAL A 48 -9.94 4.76 -0.21
C VAL A 48 -9.98 4.01 -1.55
N ASP A 49 -9.27 4.56 -2.53
CA ASP A 49 -9.20 3.99 -3.88
C ASP A 49 -7.95 3.14 -4.07
N LEU A 50 -6.95 3.32 -3.23
CA LEU A 50 -5.66 2.66 -3.35
C LEU A 50 -5.01 2.56 -1.97
N ILE A 51 -4.34 1.43 -1.73
CA ILE A 51 -3.54 1.24 -0.51
C ILE A 51 -2.10 0.94 -0.93
N LEU A 52 -1.15 1.70 -0.36
CA LEU A 52 0.28 1.42 -0.46
C LEU A 52 0.74 0.96 0.90
N SER A 53 1.31 -0.25 1.00
CA SER A 53 1.68 -0.82 2.29
C SER A 53 3.07 -1.43 2.26
N ASP A 54 3.85 -1.15 3.30
CA ASP A 54 5.07 -1.91 3.58
C ASP A 54 4.70 -3.34 4.03
N ILE A 55 5.64 -4.25 3.98
CA ILE A 55 5.49 -5.62 4.48
C ILE A 55 5.88 -5.69 5.96
N ASN A 56 7.07 -5.21 6.30
CA ASN A 56 7.62 -5.37 7.64
C ASN A 56 7.22 -4.21 8.56
N MET A 57 6.25 -4.46 9.41
CA MET A 57 5.73 -3.47 10.36
C MET A 57 5.43 -4.16 11.70
N PRO A 58 5.48 -3.42 12.83
CA PRO A 58 5.11 -4.00 14.12
C PRO A 58 3.62 -4.28 14.20
N ASN A 59 3.21 -5.06 15.19
CA ASN A 59 1.82 -5.40 15.52
C ASN A 59 1.11 -6.22 14.44
N MET A 60 0.96 -5.70 13.25
CA MET A 60 0.39 -6.40 12.11
C MET A 60 1.18 -6.01 10.86
N ASP A 61 1.84 -6.97 10.22
CA ASP A 61 2.62 -6.72 9.02
C ASP A 61 1.74 -6.57 7.77
N GLY A 62 2.36 -6.21 6.66
CA GLY A 62 1.64 -5.94 5.42
C GLY A 62 1.00 -7.17 4.80
N LEU A 63 1.57 -8.35 4.97
CA LEU A 63 0.99 -9.58 4.43
C LEU A 63 -0.25 -9.98 5.22
N GLU A 64 -0.20 -9.87 6.54
CA GLU A 64 -1.36 -10.12 7.38
C GLU A 64 -2.48 -9.13 7.08
N LEU A 65 -2.13 -7.85 6.94
CA LEU A 65 -3.08 -6.82 6.54
C LEU A 65 -3.73 -7.18 5.20
N LEU A 66 -2.94 -7.54 4.21
CA LEU A 66 -3.44 -7.91 2.89
C LEU A 66 -4.43 -9.07 2.96
N GLY A 67 -4.10 -10.10 3.75
CA GLY A 67 -5.01 -11.23 3.95
C GLY A 67 -6.35 -10.81 4.54
N LYS A 68 -6.33 -9.93 5.53
CA LYS A 68 -7.56 -9.42 6.16
C LYS A 68 -8.38 -8.55 5.19
N LEU A 69 -7.71 -7.74 4.37
CA LEU A 69 -8.40 -6.92 3.37
C LEU A 69 -9.10 -7.78 2.33
N LYS A 70 -8.45 -8.83 1.87
CA LYS A 70 -9.01 -9.73 0.85
C LYS A 70 -10.15 -10.60 1.40
N ALA A 71 -10.19 -10.82 2.71
CA ALA A 71 -11.26 -11.54 3.36
C ALA A 71 -12.49 -10.66 3.68
N ASP A 72 -12.37 -9.34 3.54
CA ASP A 72 -13.44 -8.39 3.85
C ASP A 72 -14.17 -8.01 2.56
N ALA A 73 -15.48 -8.28 2.51
CA ALA A 73 -16.30 -8.03 1.33
C ALA A 73 -16.30 -6.56 0.89
N ALA A 74 -16.16 -5.63 1.84
CA ALA A 74 -16.13 -4.19 1.54
C ALA A 74 -14.78 -3.71 1.03
N LEU A 75 -13.69 -4.43 1.33
CA LEU A 75 -12.33 -3.98 1.07
C LEU A 75 -11.58 -4.82 0.03
N LYS A 76 -12.06 -6.01 -0.27
CA LYS A 76 -11.33 -6.96 -1.14
C LYS A 76 -11.03 -6.44 -2.53
N ASN A 77 -11.80 -5.48 -3.03
CA ASN A 77 -11.62 -4.93 -4.37
C ASN A 77 -10.74 -3.69 -4.41
N VAL A 78 -10.32 -3.17 -3.27
CA VAL A 78 -9.40 -2.03 -3.22
C VAL A 78 -8.00 -2.53 -3.59
N PRO A 79 -7.36 -1.98 -4.64
CA PRO A 79 -6.02 -2.43 -5.01
C PRO A 79 -5.01 -2.08 -3.93
N VAL A 80 -4.12 -3.04 -3.65
CA VAL A 80 -3.05 -2.91 -2.66
C VAL A 80 -1.72 -3.13 -3.38
N ILE A 81 -0.85 -2.12 -3.32
CA ILE A 81 0.51 -2.23 -3.83
C ILE A 81 1.45 -2.32 -2.62
N MET A 82 2.25 -3.38 -2.59
CA MET A 82 3.27 -3.54 -1.56
C MET A 82 4.50 -2.72 -1.92
N VAL A 83 4.99 -1.93 -0.99
CA VAL A 83 6.17 -1.07 -1.19
C VAL A 83 7.14 -1.38 -0.07
N SER A 84 8.22 -2.13 -0.34
CA SER A 84 9.08 -2.64 0.72
C SER A 84 10.53 -2.82 0.28
N THR A 85 11.43 -2.85 1.26
CA THR A 85 12.82 -3.27 1.04
C THR A 85 12.92 -4.80 0.95
N GLU A 86 11.85 -5.52 1.36
CA GLU A 86 11.82 -6.97 1.32
C GLU A 86 11.89 -7.46 -0.11
N GLY A 87 13.02 -8.09 -0.48
CA GLY A 87 13.26 -8.58 -1.82
C GLY A 87 13.21 -10.09 -1.93
N SER A 88 12.85 -10.78 -0.85
CA SER A 88 12.73 -12.23 -0.82
C SER A 88 11.66 -12.68 -1.80
N GLN A 89 12.02 -13.63 -2.67
CA GLN A 89 11.10 -14.20 -3.63
C GLN A 89 9.88 -14.83 -2.96
N THR A 90 10.09 -15.43 -1.80
CA THR A 90 9.03 -16.04 -1.00
C THR A 90 7.99 -14.99 -0.57
N LYS A 91 8.43 -13.85 -0.07
CA LYS A 91 7.53 -12.78 0.37
C LYS A 91 6.78 -12.14 -0.79
N VAL A 92 7.45 -11.95 -1.92
CA VAL A 92 6.82 -11.43 -3.13
C VAL A 92 5.73 -12.38 -3.61
N LEU A 93 6.02 -13.69 -3.64
CA LEU A 93 5.04 -14.71 -4.04
C LEU A 93 3.86 -14.76 -3.07
N GLU A 94 4.09 -14.66 -1.76
CA GLU A 94 3.00 -14.61 -0.78
C GLU A 94 2.08 -13.43 -1.06
N ALA A 95 2.65 -12.26 -1.32
CA ALA A 95 1.87 -11.06 -1.62
C ALA A 95 1.01 -11.25 -2.87
N VAL A 96 1.58 -11.81 -3.92
CA VAL A 96 0.86 -12.08 -5.16
C VAL A 96 -0.27 -13.09 -4.92
N GLN A 97 0.01 -14.16 -4.19
CA GLN A 97 -0.98 -15.20 -3.88
C GLN A 97 -2.13 -14.65 -3.02
N LEU A 98 -1.83 -13.70 -2.13
CA LEU A 98 -2.84 -13.04 -1.32
C LEU A 98 -3.64 -11.98 -2.09
N GLY A 99 -3.26 -11.70 -3.32
CA GLY A 99 -4.01 -10.80 -4.18
C GLY A 99 -3.50 -9.36 -4.23
N ALA A 100 -2.22 -9.13 -3.93
CA ALA A 100 -1.62 -7.81 -4.14
C ALA A 100 -1.69 -7.43 -5.61
N ALA A 101 -2.04 -6.16 -5.87
CA ALA A 101 -2.13 -5.65 -7.24
C ALA A 101 -0.75 -5.34 -7.83
N GLY A 102 0.26 -5.15 -6.99
CA GLY A 102 1.62 -4.92 -7.45
C GLY A 102 2.60 -4.93 -6.29
N TYR A 103 3.88 -4.90 -6.66
CA TYR A 103 4.99 -4.87 -5.71
C TYR A 103 6.04 -3.90 -6.22
N VAL A 104 6.47 -2.97 -5.37
CA VAL A 104 7.53 -2.01 -5.69
C VAL A 104 8.60 -2.11 -4.62
N ARG A 105 9.85 -2.28 -5.04
CA ARG A 105 10.99 -2.41 -4.13
C ARG A 105 11.57 -1.04 -3.79
N LYS A 106 11.84 -0.79 -2.53
CA LYS A 106 12.59 0.40 -2.08
C LYS A 106 14.09 0.19 -2.32
N PRO A 107 14.83 1.21 -2.76
CA PRO A 107 14.37 2.55 -3.17
C PRO A 107 13.64 2.50 -4.51
N PHE A 108 12.71 3.41 -4.71
CA PHE A 108 11.88 3.43 -5.91
C PHE A 108 11.86 4.85 -6.49
N THR A 109 11.43 4.95 -7.78
CA THR A 109 11.30 6.23 -8.48
C THR A 109 9.82 6.54 -8.73
N PRO A 110 9.49 7.82 -8.99
CA PRO A 110 8.13 8.18 -9.40
C PRO A 110 7.63 7.38 -10.62
N ASP A 111 8.53 7.11 -11.57
CA ASP A 111 8.17 6.34 -12.77
C ASP A 111 7.76 4.91 -12.45
N GLN A 112 8.42 4.27 -11.48
CA GLN A 112 8.06 2.92 -11.06
C GLN A 112 6.65 2.88 -10.46
N ILE A 113 6.30 3.86 -9.64
CA ILE A 113 4.96 3.97 -9.06
C ILE A 113 3.94 4.25 -10.17
N LYS A 114 4.23 5.20 -11.05
CA LYS A 114 3.36 5.55 -12.18
C LYS A 114 3.07 4.34 -13.05
N GLU A 115 4.08 3.55 -13.37
CA GLU A 115 3.94 2.34 -14.18
C GLU A 115 3.02 1.32 -13.51
N LYS A 116 3.17 1.11 -12.20
CA LYS A 116 2.30 0.18 -11.46
C LYS A 116 0.85 0.66 -11.44
N LEU A 117 0.63 1.97 -11.28
CA LEU A 117 -0.72 2.53 -11.22
C LEU A 117 -1.39 2.57 -12.58
N ALA A 118 -0.63 2.71 -13.66
CA ALA A 118 -1.18 2.76 -15.02
C ALA A 118 -1.98 1.52 -15.38
N GLY A 119 -1.63 0.36 -14.84
CA GLY A 119 -2.35 -0.88 -15.08
C GLY A 119 -3.62 -1.04 -14.23
N LEU A 120 -3.86 -0.15 -13.25
CA LEU A 120 -4.97 -0.26 -12.30
C LEU A 120 -6.06 0.78 -12.52
N PHE A 121 -5.71 1.90 -13.14
CA PHE A 121 -6.63 3.05 -13.29
C PHE A 121 -6.67 3.60 -14.71
#